data_1e5de19c33df086296c524bda8e66eb5
#
_entry.id   1e5de19c33df086296c524bda8e66eb5
#
_cell.length_a   1.000
_cell.length_b   1.000
_cell.length_c   1.000
_cell.angle_alpha   90.00
_cell.angle_beta   90.00
_cell.angle_gamma   90.00
#
_symmetry.space_group_name_H-M   'P 1'
#
loop_
_entity.id
_entity.type
_entity.pdbx_description
1 polymer ?
#
loop_
_entity_poly.entity_id
_entity_poly.type
_entity_poly.pdbx_seq_one_letter_code
_entity_poly.pdbx_strand_id
1 'polypeptide(L)'
;ERIPPAHRAVADRDPITIAISSAGAAPMLARQLRERLEAELDPTLGALAHMLARHRGRIRQRLPVMRERRDWFERILGGERAGVGDEGLAVAAERAFEAALAEGGTTRLRGSVALVGCGDGDPGLLALRALRLLNQADLVLVGDGVAQAIVDMARRDAAMEPLAADDLAAVLSRHIQAGRRVVCLRPGSGFTDAEGRALQAALGERGHACETLPGAIWPDH
;
A
#
# COMPACT_ATOMS: atom_id res chain seq x y z
N GLU A 1 23.59 13.43 -8.21
CA GLU A 1 23.89 13.88 -9.59
C GLU A 1 22.68 14.66 -10.12
N ARG A 2 22.84 15.97 -10.42
CA ARG A 2 21.75 16.81 -10.91
C ARG A 2 21.57 16.58 -12.41
N ILE A 3 20.42 16.05 -12.80
CA ILE A 3 20.04 15.89 -14.20
C ILE A 3 19.88 17.27 -14.86
N PRO A 4 20.54 17.56 -15.98
CA PRO A 4 20.44 18.88 -16.64
C PRO A 4 19.01 19.16 -17.12
N PRO A 5 18.55 20.43 -17.11
CA PRO A 5 17.15 20.81 -17.35
C PRO A 5 16.66 20.55 -18.78
N ALA A 6 17.55 20.41 -19.75
CA ALA A 6 17.21 20.31 -21.18
C ALA A 6 16.51 19.00 -21.62
N HIS A 7 16.41 17.99 -20.75
CA HIS A 7 15.89 16.66 -21.10
C HIS A 7 14.78 16.16 -20.13
N ARG A 8 14.08 17.07 -19.47
CA ARG A 8 13.03 16.71 -18.51
C ARG A 8 11.64 16.93 -19.11
N ALA A 9 10.85 15.88 -19.16
CA ALA A 9 9.39 16.02 -19.22
C ALA A 9 8.89 16.22 -17.78
N VAL A 10 8.26 17.35 -17.48
CA VAL A 10 7.81 17.71 -16.12
C VAL A 10 6.30 17.78 -16.10
N ALA A 11 5.66 17.06 -15.18
CA ALA A 11 4.28 17.27 -14.77
C ALA A 11 4.30 18.04 -13.43
N ASP A 12 3.68 19.19 -13.39
CA ASP A 12 3.73 20.11 -12.24
C ASP A 12 2.33 20.33 -11.64
N ARG A 13 2.25 20.15 -10.31
CA ARG A 13 1.09 20.44 -9.47
C ARG A 13 1.60 21.07 -8.18
N ASP A 14 2.17 22.30 -8.30
CA ASP A 14 2.82 23.00 -7.17
C ASP A 14 2.19 22.69 -5.80
N PRO A 15 2.94 22.21 -4.80
CA PRO A 15 4.40 22.02 -4.72
C PRO A 15 4.89 20.62 -5.19
N ILE A 16 4.03 19.82 -5.83
CA ILE A 16 4.39 18.47 -6.31
C ILE A 16 4.92 18.60 -7.74
N THR A 17 6.15 18.14 -7.95
CA THR A 17 6.78 18.10 -9.26
C THR A 17 7.21 16.68 -9.59
N ILE A 18 6.78 16.17 -10.74
CA ILE A 18 7.19 14.86 -11.26
C ILE A 18 8.06 15.10 -12.49
N ALA A 19 9.33 14.71 -12.41
CA ALA A 19 10.28 14.84 -13.51
C ALA A 19 10.62 13.45 -14.09
N ILE A 20 10.47 13.31 -15.39
CA ILE A 20 10.76 12.09 -16.13
C ILE A 20 11.97 12.35 -17.02
N SER A 21 12.99 11.51 -16.96
CA SER A 21 14.16 11.61 -17.81
C SER A 21 14.50 10.26 -18.43
N SER A 22 14.80 10.27 -19.71
CA SER A 22 15.36 9.11 -20.43
C SER A 22 16.87 9.24 -20.65
N ALA A 23 17.53 10.20 -19.99
CA ALA A 23 18.94 10.54 -20.23
C ALA A 23 19.29 10.78 -21.72
N GLY A 24 18.31 11.25 -22.50
CA GLY A 24 18.47 11.48 -23.94
C GLY A 24 18.24 10.26 -24.83
N ALA A 25 18.08 9.06 -24.25
CA ALA A 25 17.93 7.83 -25.03
C ALA A 25 16.56 7.71 -25.73
N ALA A 26 15.48 8.20 -25.11
CA ALA A 26 14.11 8.06 -25.63
C ALA A 26 13.22 9.26 -25.25
N PRO A 27 13.41 10.45 -25.85
CA PRO A 27 12.66 11.65 -25.48
C PRO A 27 11.15 11.52 -25.76
N MET A 28 10.76 10.78 -26.79
CA MET A 28 9.34 10.54 -27.11
C MET A 28 8.66 9.68 -26.05
N LEU A 29 9.37 8.68 -25.51
CA LEU A 29 8.84 7.86 -24.42
C LEU A 29 8.65 8.69 -23.13
N ALA A 30 9.62 9.54 -22.80
CA ALA A 30 9.52 10.45 -21.65
C ALA A 30 8.33 11.41 -21.79
N ARG A 31 8.06 11.89 -23.01
CA ARG A 31 6.89 12.73 -23.31
C ARG A 31 5.58 11.96 -23.16
N GLN A 32 5.47 10.75 -23.73
CA GLN A 32 4.28 9.91 -23.57
C GLN A 32 3.96 9.60 -22.11
N LEU A 33 4.99 9.26 -21.31
CA LEU A 33 4.82 9.01 -19.87
C LEU A 33 4.34 10.25 -19.14
N ARG A 34 4.85 11.44 -19.50
CA ARG A 34 4.37 12.70 -18.94
C ARG A 34 2.88 12.92 -19.24
N GLU A 35 2.48 12.78 -20.52
CA GLU A 35 1.09 12.97 -20.95
C GLU A 35 0.14 12.03 -20.22
N ARG A 36 0.54 10.76 -20.02
CA ARG A 36 -0.24 9.79 -19.24
C ARG A 36 -0.38 10.21 -17.78
N LEU A 37 0.72 10.61 -17.13
CA LEU A 37 0.70 11.05 -15.74
C LEU A 37 -0.13 12.33 -15.59
N GLU A 38 -0.03 13.29 -16.49
CA GLU A 38 -0.84 14.51 -16.45
C GLU A 38 -2.34 14.22 -16.54
N ALA A 39 -2.74 13.21 -17.32
CA ALA A 39 -4.13 12.79 -17.42
C ALA A 39 -4.66 12.05 -16.18
N GLU A 40 -3.78 11.36 -15.44
CA GLU A 40 -4.14 10.60 -14.25
C GLU A 40 -4.03 11.43 -12.95
N LEU A 41 -3.21 12.48 -12.95
CA LEU A 41 -2.99 13.31 -11.78
C LEU A 41 -4.17 14.27 -11.55
N ASP A 42 -4.79 14.15 -10.39
CA ASP A 42 -5.85 15.05 -9.95
C ASP A 42 -5.34 16.52 -9.89
N PRO A 43 -6.03 17.48 -10.51
CA PRO A 43 -5.65 18.90 -10.48
C PRO A 43 -5.55 19.46 -9.06
N THR A 44 -6.28 18.90 -8.09
CA THR A 44 -6.34 19.37 -6.71
C THR A 44 -5.20 18.87 -5.82
N LEU A 45 -4.31 18.01 -6.34
CA LEU A 45 -3.17 17.45 -5.58
C LEU A 45 -2.26 18.53 -5.01
N GLY A 46 -2.02 19.62 -5.75
CA GLY A 46 -1.22 20.76 -5.25
C GLY A 46 -1.87 21.42 -4.04
N ALA A 47 -3.18 21.70 -4.11
CA ALA A 47 -3.93 22.27 -2.99
C ALA A 47 -3.90 21.37 -1.75
N LEU A 48 -4.02 20.05 -1.94
CA LEU A 48 -3.88 19.06 -0.88
C LEU A 48 -2.48 19.09 -0.26
N ALA A 49 -1.44 19.14 -1.07
CA ALA A 49 -0.06 19.19 -0.58
C ALA A 49 0.22 20.48 0.21
N HIS A 50 -0.27 21.62 -0.24
CA HIS A 50 -0.19 22.88 0.50
C HIS A 50 -0.95 22.81 1.84
N MET A 51 -2.14 22.23 1.87
CA MET A 51 -2.90 22.02 3.10
C MET A 51 -2.10 21.17 4.09
N LEU A 52 -1.58 20.02 3.66
CA LEU A 52 -0.76 19.14 4.50
C LEU A 52 0.51 19.82 5.01
N ALA A 53 1.14 20.68 4.19
CA ALA A 53 2.31 21.47 4.59
C ALA A 53 1.97 22.48 5.70
N ARG A 54 0.85 23.21 5.56
CA ARG A 54 0.37 24.15 6.59
C ARG A 54 0.12 23.48 7.94
N HIS A 55 -0.45 22.28 7.93
CA HIS A 55 -0.82 21.56 9.14
C HIS A 55 0.28 20.60 9.66
N ARG A 56 1.45 20.56 9.03
CA ARG A 56 2.54 19.64 9.36
C ARG A 56 2.90 19.61 10.85
N GLY A 57 2.94 20.77 11.50
CA GLY A 57 3.23 20.89 12.93
C GLY A 57 2.15 20.23 13.79
N ARG A 58 0.87 20.53 13.52
CA ARG A 58 -0.29 19.96 14.22
C ARG A 58 -0.37 18.44 14.03
N ILE A 59 -0.12 17.96 12.80
CA ILE A 59 -0.08 16.53 12.49
C ILE A 59 0.99 15.82 13.31
N ARG A 60 2.20 16.39 13.40
CA ARG A 60 3.29 15.79 14.18
C ARG A 60 3.02 15.76 15.68
N GLN A 61 2.41 16.82 16.22
CA GLN A 61 2.05 16.88 17.64
C GLN A 61 0.94 15.89 17.97
N ARG A 62 -0.06 15.74 17.11
CA ARG A 62 -1.20 14.87 17.35
C ARG A 62 -0.91 13.40 17.08
N LEU A 63 -0.11 13.13 16.07
CA LEU A 63 0.33 11.80 15.64
C LEU A 63 1.86 11.68 15.74
N PRO A 64 2.42 11.58 16.97
CA PRO A 64 3.87 11.53 17.18
C PRO A 64 4.48 10.26 16.59
N VAL A 65 3.75 9.16 16.60
CA VAL A 65 4.21 7.87 16.08
C VAL A 65 4.16 7.89 14.55
N MET A 66 5.29 7.58 13.91
CA MET A 66 5.42 7.62 12.44
C MET A 66 4.40 6.74 11.73
N ARG A 67 4.12 5.57 12.30
CA ARG A 67 3.17 4.59 11.77
C ARG A 67 1.74 5.13 11.77
N GLU A 68 1.26 5.67 12.90
CA GLU A 68 -0.07 6.29 13.02
C GLU A 68 -0.26 7.41 11.99
N ARG A 69 0.80 8.21 11.79
CA ARG A 69 0.83 9.29 10.82
C ARG A 69 0.73 8.76 9.40
N ARG A 70 1.42 7.66 9.06
CA ARG A 70 1.34 7.01 7.76
C ARG A 70 -0.06 6.50 7.49
N ASP A 71 -0.66 5.74 8.40
CA ASP A 71 -2.00 5.19 8.27
C ASP A 71 -3.07 6.28 8.15
N TRP A 72 -2.84 7.41 8.82
CA TRP A 72 -3.67 8.59 8.68
C TRP A 72 -3.56 9.19 7.27
N PHE A 73 -2.34 9.35 6.74
CA PHE A 73 -2.14 9.81 5.37
C PHE A 73 -2.73 8.85 4.34
N GLU A 74 -2.55 7.55 4.50
CA GLU A 74 -3.12 6.55 3.59
C GLU A 74 -4.65 6.60 3.57
N ARG A 75 -5.30 6.82 4.70
CA ARG A 75 -6.75 7.00 4.76
C ARG A 75 -7.21 8.26 4.02
N ILE A 76 -6.53 9.38 4.21
CA ILE A 76 -6.88 10.65 3.55
C ILE A 76 -6.62 10.57 2.04
N LEU A 77 -5.49 9.99 1.64
CA LEU A 77 -5.09 9.89 0.24
C LEU A 77 -5.78 8.75 -0.50
N GLY A 78 -6.08 7.66 0.20
CA GLY A 78 -6.70 6.44 -0.33
C GLY A 78 -8.20 6.33 -0.08
N GLY A 79 -8.80 7.29 0.63
CA GLY A 79 -10.24 7.35 0.89
C GLY A 79 -11.01 7.28 -0.43
N GLU A 80 -12.01 6.41 -0.48
CA GLU A 80 -12.85 6.23 -1.66
C GLU A 80 -13.27 7.58 -2.21
N ARG A 81 -12.97 7.82 -3.48
CA ARG A 81 -13.50 8.95 -4.26
C ARG A 81 -15.06 8.92 -4.35
N ALA A 82 -15.68 7.92 -3.74
CA ALA A 82 -17.11 7.74 -3.61
C ALA A 82 -17.68 8.75 -2.59
N GLY A 83 -17.98 9.94 -3.05
CA GLY A 83 -18.69 10.96 -2.26
C GLY A 83 -18.03 12.33 -2.19
N VAL A 84 -16.90 12.54 -2.85
CA VAL A 84 -16.40 13.89 -3.11
C VAL A 84 -17.25 14.44 -4.27
N GLY A 85 -18.37 15.05 -3.94
CA GLY A 85 -19.13 15.87 -4.88
C GLY A 85 -18.24 17.01 -5.42
N ASP A 86 -18.81 18.08 -5.96
CA ASP A 86 -18.10 19.26 -6.50
C ASP A 86 -17.09 19.91 -5.53
N GLU A 87 -17.00 19.45 -4.29
CA GLU A 87 -15.97 19.88 -3.33
C GLU A 87 -14.64 19.16 -3.67
N GLY A 88 -13.65 19.93 -4.08
CA GLY A 88 -12.34 19.41 -4.44
C GLY A 88 -11.68 18.59 -3.31
N LEU A 89 -10.80 17.64 -3.69
CA LEU A 89 -10.04 16.74 -2.79
C LEU A 89 -9.41 17.48 -1.58
N ALA A 90 -8.97 18.72 -1.76
CA ALA A 90 -8.38 19.55 -0.70
C ALA A 90 -9.38 19.89 0.41
N VAL A 91 -10.65 20.21 0.07
CA VAL A 91 -11.70 20.54 1.04
C VAL A 91 -12.13 19.31 1.81
N ALA A 92 -12.28 18.17 1.11
CA ALA A 92 -12.58 16.89 1.75
C ALA A 92 -11.44 16.47 2.70
N ALA A 93 -10.18 16.67 2.32
CA ALA A 93 -9.03 16.39 3.16
C ALA A 93 -8.95 17.34 4.38
N GLU A 94 -9.30 18.63 4.24
CA GLU A 94 -9.37 19.56 5.36
C GLU A 94 -10.42 19.13 6.40
N ARG A 95 -11.62 18.73 5.95
CA ARG A 95 -12.66 18.17 6.84
C ARG A 95 -12.21 16.90 7.52
N ALA A 96 -11.62 15.96 6.76
CA ALA A 96 -11.09 14.71 7.31
C ALA A 96 -9.97 14.98 8.33
N PHE A 97 -9.13 15.99 8.09
CA PHE A 97 -8.09 16.41 9.00
C PHE A 97 -8.66 16.97 10.31
N GLU A 98 -9.64 17.88 10.26
CA GLU A 98 -10.25 18.45 11.46
C GLU A 98 -11.05 17.37 12.24
N ALA A 99 -11.76 16.48 11.56
CA ALA A 99 -12.42 15.33 12.19
C ALA A 99 -11.41 14.41 12.91
N ALA A 100 -10.32 14.04 12.25
CA ALA A 100 -9.27 13.22 12.85
C ALA A 100 -8.58 13.90 14.04
N LEU A 101 -8.46 15.24 14.01
CA LEU A 101 -7.99 16.01 15.16
C LEU A 101 -8.97 15.99 16.32
N ALA A 102 -10.27 16.12 16.04
CA ALA A 102 -11.33 16.13 17.05
C ALA A 102 -11.45 14.75 17.74
N GLU A 103 -11.35 13.66 16.98
CA GLU A 103 -11.41 12.28 17.49
C GLU A 103 -10.22 11.88 18.35
N GLY A 104 -9.19 12.69 18.41
CA GLY A 104 -8.10 12.52 19.37
C GLY A 104 -7.08 11.43 19.05
N GLY A 105 -6.98 10.96 17.82
CA GLY A 105 -5.92 10.04 17.39
C GLY A 105 -5.97 8.63 17.99
N THR A 106 -7.03 8.29 18.73
CA THR A 106 -7.22 6.99 19.41
C THR A 106 -7.86 5.92 18.55
N THR A 107 -7.93 6.11 17.24
CA THR A 107 -8.31 4.98 16.39
C THR A 107 -7.18 3.93 16.50
N ARG A 108 -7.37 2.94 17.38
CA ARG A 108 -6.48 1.77 17.45
C ARG A 108 -6.30 1.26 16.04
N LEU A 109 -5.07 1.31 15.57
CA LEU A 109 -4.70 0.69 14.30
C LEU A 109 -5.17 -0.76 14.33
N ARG A 110 -6.19 -1.08 13.54
CA ARG A 110 -6.60 -2.48 13.39
C ARG A 110 -5.55 -3.14 12.53
N GLY A 111 -4.76 -4.02 13.14
CA GLY A 111 -3.90 -4.92 12.39
C GLY A 111 -4.75 -5.78 11.48
N SER A 112 -4.19 -6.24 10.40
CA SER A 112 -4.85 -7.11 9.43
C SER A 112 -3.89 -8.18 8.93
N VAL A 113 -4.43 -9.29 8.47
CA VAL A 113 -3.69 -10.35 7.80
C VAL A 113 -4.29 -10.61 6.44
N ALA A 114 -3.45 -10.71 5.43
CA ALA A 114 -3.79 -11.19 4.12
C ALA A 114 -2.97 -12.44 3.79
N LEU A 115 -3.66 -13.48 3.32
CA LEU A 115 -3.10 -14.75 2.88
C LEU A 115 -3.12 -14.76 1.35
N VAL A 116 -1.96 -14.68 0.72
CA VAL A 116 -1.83 -14.44 -0.72
C VAL A 116 -1.13 -15.60 -1.39
N GLY A 117 -1.78 -16.17 -2.40
CA GLY A 117 -1.18 -17.07 -3.37
C GLY A 117 -0.47 -16.28 -4.47
N CYS A 118 0.74 -16.71 -4.79
CA CYS A 118 1.60 -16.04 -5.77
C CYS A 118 1.56 -16.66 -7.17
N GLY A 119 0.71 -17.67 -7.39
CA GLY A 119 0.68 -18.40 -8.66
C GLY A 119 2.05 -19.00 -8.99
N ASP A 120 2.40 -18.98 -10.26
CA ASP A 120 3.67 -19.50 -10.79
C ASP A 120 4.83 -18.50 -10.59
N GLY A 121 4.60 -17.40 -9.88
CA GLY A 121 5.63 -16.41 -9.56
C GLY A 121 5.81 -15.30 -10.60
N ASP A 122 4.94 -15.24 -11.61
CA ASP A 122 4.90 -14.09 -12.54
C ASP A 122 4.24 -12.88 -11.90
N PRO A 123 4.97 -11.75 -11.72
CA PRO A 123 4.40 -10.53 -11.17
C PRO A 123 3.22 -9.96 -11.99
N GLY A 124 3.20 -10.22 -13.30
CA GLY A 124 2.13 -9.78 -14.21
C GLY A 124 0.79 -10.47 -13.94
N LEU A 125 0.82 -11.63 -13.28
CA LEU A 125 -0.37 -12.41 -12.92
C LEU A 125 -0.82 -12.19 -11.48
N LEU A 126 -0.09 -11.38 -10.69
CA LEU A 126 -0.48 -11.06 -9.33
C LEU A 126 -1.76 -10.23 -9.32
N ALA A 127 -2.74 -10.63 -8.54
CA ALA A 127 -3.98 -9.88 -8.40
C ALA A 127 -3.71 -8.43 -7.93
N LEU A 128 -4.34 -7.45 -8.56
CA LEU A 128 -4.19 -6.03 -8.17
C LEU A 128 -4.49 -5.78 -6.68
N ARG A 129 -5.38 -6.57 -6.10
CA ARG A 129 -5.68 -6.51 -4.67
C ARG A 129 -4.48 -6.95 -3.84
N ALA A 130 -3.78 -8.02 -4.24
CA ALA A 130 -2.56 -8.50 -3.58
C ALA A 130 -1.44 -7.46 -3.66
N LEU A 131 -1.25 -6.84 -4.81
CA LEU A 131 -0.29 -5.75 -4.99
C LEU A 131 -0.57 -4.57 -4.04
N ARG A 132 -1.83 -4.16 -3.90
CA ARG A 132 -2.21 -3.09 -2.96
C ARG A 132 -1.91 -3.47 -1.51
N LEU A 133 -2.17 -4.71 -1.12
CA LEU A 133 -1.87 -5.20 0.23
C LEU A 133 -0.35 -5.25 0.49
N LEU A 134 0.45 -5.69 -0.49
CA LEU A 134 1.91 -5.67 -0.41
C LEU A 134 2.47 -4.25 -0.25
N ASN A 135 1.91 -3.29 -0.99
CA ASN A 135 2.30 -1.88 -0.87
C ASN A 135 1.88 -1.23 0.46
N GLN A 136 0.97 -1.86 1.20
CA GLN A 136 0.52 -1.38 2.51
C GLN A 136 1.08 -2.20 3.67
N ALA A 137 1.74 -3.32 3.41
CA ALA A 137 2.24 -4.23 4.43
C ALA A 137 3.28 -3.58 5.34
N ASP A 138 3.19 -3.86 6.65
CA ASP A 138 4.23 -3.54 7.63
C ASP A 138 5.19 -4.73 7.80
N LEU A 139 4.69 -5.94 7.51
CA LEU A 139 5.43 -7.20 7.56
C LEU A 139 4.95 -8.10 6.43
N VAL A 140 5.89 -8.69 5.72
CA VAL A 140 5.63 -9.73 4.72
C VAL A 140 6.28 -11.02 5.20
N LEU A 141 5.48 -12.06 5.37
CA LEU A 141 5.95 -13.41 5.66
C LEU A 141 6.06 -14.18 4.34
N VAL A 142 7.25 -14.61 4.02
CA VAL A 142 7.57 -15.20 2.72
C VAL A 142 7.72 -16.71 2.86
N GLY A 143 6.82 -17.45 2.21
CA GLY A 143 6.88 -18.92 2.13
C GLY A 143 7.96 -19.41 1.18
N ASP A 144 8.40 -20.64 1.42
CA ASP A 144 9.38 -21.29 0.53
C ASP A 144 8.85 -21.39 -0.90
N GLY A 145 9.72 -21.11 -1.87
CA GLY A 145 9.38 -21.15 -3.30
C GLY A 145 8.66 -19.91 -3.84
N VAL A 146 8.44 -18.87 -3.05
CA VAL A 146 7.92 -17.58 -3.55
C VAL A 146 9.00 -16.90 -4.40
N ALA A 147 8.64 -16.54 -5.64
CA ALA A 147 9.58 -15.86 -6.55
C ALA A 147 9.99 -14.49 -6.01
N GLN A 148 11.30 -14.19 -6.10
CA GLN A 148 11.85 -12.92 -5.64
C GLN A 148 11.17 -11.71 -6.30
N ALA A 149 10.80 -11.83 -7.58
CA ALA A 149 10.09 -10.79 -8.32
C ALA A 149 8.74 -10.39 -7.67
N ILE A 150 8.05 -11.32 -7.00
CA ILE A 150 6.83 -11.02 -6.22
C ILE A 150 7.19 -10.31 -4.91
N VAL A 151 8.24 -10.76 -4.23
CA VAL A 151 8.72 -10.15 -2.98
C VAL A 151 9.14 -8.70 -3.22
N ASP A 152 9.79 -8.43 -4.34
CA ASP A 152 10.25 -7.09 -4.73
C ASP A 152 9.11 -6.09 -5.02
N MET A 153 7.87 -6.60 -5.20
CA MET A 153 6.67 -5.75 -5.33
C MET A 153 6.19 -5.19 -3.99
N ALA A 154 6.69 -5.71 -2.89
CA ALA A 154 6.36 -5.18 -1.58
C ALA A 154 7.05 -3.83 -1.35
N ARG A 155 6.49 -3.07 -0.42
CA ARG A 155 7.06 -1.79 -0.02
C ARG A 155 8.48 -1.97 0.54
N ARG A 156 9.42 -1.08 0.13
CA ARG A 156 10.85 -1.17 0.50
C ARG A 156 11.14 -1.14 2.00
N ASP A 157 10.27 -0.54 2.80
CA ASP A 157 10.41 -0.42 4.25
C ASP A 157 9.55 -1.44 5.04
N ALA A 158 8.88 -2.37 4.34
CA ALA A 158 8.24 -3.51 4.99
C ALA A 158 9.30 -4.47 5.56
N ALA A 159 9.05 -4.98 6.76
CA ALA A 159 9.86 -6.06 7.29
C ALA A 159 9.59 -7.34 6.49
N MET A 160 10.64 -8.11 6.21
CA MET A 160 10.56 -9.41 5.53
C MET A 160 11.02 -10.50 6.48
N GLU A 161 10.20 -11.52 6.66
CA GLU A 161 10.51 -12.67 7.51
C GLU A 161 10.06 -13.97 6.81
N PRO A 162 10.69 -15.11 7.08
CA PRO A 162 10.24 -16.40 6.55
C PRO A 162 8.86 -16.77 7.12
N LEU A 163 8.03 -17.38 6.29
CA LEU A 163 6.75 -17.95 6.70
C LEU A 163 6.99 -19.34 7.36
N ALA A 164 7.60 -19.34 8.53
CA ALA A 164 7.92 -20.55 9.26
C ALA A 164 7.61 -20.33 10.76
N ALA A 165 6.56 -20.98 11.25
CA ALA A 165 6.24 -20.97 12.67
C ALA A 165 5.41 -22.20 13.01
N ASP A 166 5.70 -22.86 14.15
CA ASP A 166 4.93 -23.99 14.66
C ASP A 166 3.48 -23.61 14.98
N ASP A 167 3.23 -22.37 15.48
CA ASP A 167 1.89 -21.79 15.63
C ASP A 167 1.81 -20.44 14.91
N LEU A 168 1.64 -20.52 13.58
CA LEU A 168 1.52 -19.33 12.74
C LEU A 168 0.32 -18.47 13.14
N ALA A 169 -0.79 -19.07 13.57
CA ALA A 169 -1.97 -18.31 14.00
C ALA A 169 -1.69 -17.45 15.24
N ALA A 170 -0.91 -17.94 16.21
CA ALA A 170 -0.51 -17.17 17.37
C ALA A 170 0.47 -16.03 17.01
N VAL A 171 1.41 -16.30 16.09
CA VAL A 171 2.34 -15.27 15.59
C VAL A 171 1.55 -14.16 14.89
N LEU A 172 0.65 -14.49 13.98
CA LEU A 172 -0.18 -13.53 13.28
C LEU A 172 -1.08 -12.74 14.23
N SER A 173 -1.70 -13.42 15.22
CA SER A 173 -2.52 -12.75 16.24
C SER A 173 -1.76 -11.68 17.01
N ARG A 174 -0.52 -11.94 17.41
CA ARG A 174 0.34 -10.95 18.08
C ARG A 174 0.60 -9.73 17.18
N HIS A 175 0.84 -9.94 15.90
CA HIS A 175 1.05 -8.84 14.95
C HIS A 175 -0.24 -8.03 14.74
N ILE A 176 -1.39 -8.68 14.62
CA ILE A 176 -2.70 -8.01 14.51
C ILE A 176 -2.98 -7.15 15.76
N GLN A 177 -2.76 -7.71 16.94
CA GLN A 177 -2.94 -6.98 18.21
C GLN A 177 -1.99 -5.78 18.35
N ALA A 178 -0.77 -5.90 17.82
CA ALA A 178 0.16 -4.79 17.68
C ALA A 178 -0.24 -3.79 16.56
N GLY A 179 -1.40 -4.02 15.93
CA GLY A 179 -1.94 -3.19 14.86
C GLY A 179 -1.17 -3.29 13.53
N ARG A 180 -0.33 -4.30 13.29
CA ARG A 180 0.45 -4.46 12.06
C ARG A 180 -0.40 -5.04 10.93
N ARG A 181 -0.15 -4.58 9.70
CA ARG A 181 -0.68 -5.18 8.48
C ARG A 181 0.32 -6.23 7.99
N VAL A 182 -0.09 -7.48 8.05
CA VAL A 182 0.75 -8.64 7.67
C VAL A 182 0.25 -9.23 6.36
N VAL A 183 1.16 -9.49 5.44
CA VAL A 183 0.88 -10.24 4.22
C VAL A 183 1.70 -11.52 4.26
N CYS A 184 1.02 -12.67 4.14
CA CYS A 184 1.65 -13.97 4.03
C CYS A 184 1.65 -14.40 2.57
N LEU A 185 2.81 -14.73 2.02
CA LEU A 185 2.98 -15.15 0.63
C LEU A 185 3.26 -16.67 0.58
N ARG A 186 2.56 -17.39 -0.29
CA ARG A 186 2.83 -18.79 -0.66
C ARG A 186 2.79 -18.96 -2.18
N PRO A 187 3.59 -19.87 -2.75
CA PRO A 187 3.51 -20.17 -4.18
C PRO A 187 2.18 -20.84 -4.55
N GLY A 188 1.88 -20.92 -5.82
CA GLY A 188 0.68 -21.56 -6.36
C GLY A 188 -0.60 -20.89 -5.89
N SER A 189 -1.62 -21.69 -5.60
CA SER A 189 -2.92 -21.20 -5.09
C SER A 189 -2.85 -20.59 -3.68
N GLY A 190 -1.70 -20.66 -3.01
CA GLY A 190 -1.47 -20.09 -1.69
C GLY A 190 -2.14 -20.88 -0.57
N PHE A 191 -3.12 -20.26 0.08
CA PHE A 191 -3.77 -20.75 1.31
C PHE A 191 -5.17 -21.33 1.06
N THR A 192 -5.41 -21.87 -0.12
CA THR A 192 -6.71 -22.49 -0.46
C THR A 192 -6.80 -23.96 -0.10
N ASP A 193 -5.71 -24.56 0.33
CA ASP A 193 -5.60 -25.96 0.79
C ASP A 193 -6.19 -26.17 2.19
N ALA A 194 -6.10 -27.39 2.71
CA ALA A 194 -6.60 -27.76 4.04
C ALA A 194 -5.87 -26.97 5.15
N GLU A 195 -4.56 -26.79 5.01
CA GLU A 195 -3.73 -26.07 5.98
C GLU A 195 -4.09 -24.57 6.00
N GLY A 196 -4.27 -23.95 4.84
CA GLY A 196 -4.71 -22.57 4.73
C GLY A 196 -6.09 -22.36 5.35
N ARG A 197 -7.04 -23.26 5.14
CA ARG A 197 -8.36 -23.22 5.77
C ARG A 197 -8.27 -23.39 7.29
N ALA A 198 -7.42 -24.28 7.78
CA ALA A 198 -7.19 -24.44 9.22
C ALA A 198 -6.61 -23.18 9.86
N LEU A 199 -5.67 -22.51 9.18
CA LEU A 199 -5.13 -21.22 9.61
C LEU A 199 -6.20 -20.13 9.67
N GLN A 200 -7.07 -20.05 8.66
CA GLN A 200 -8.20 -19.11 8.64
C GLN A 200 -9.16 -19.36 9.80
N ALA A 201 -9.52 -20.62 10.06
CA ALA A 201 -10.37 -20.99 11.18
C ALA A 201 -9.74 -20.62 12.52
N ALA A 202 -8.45 -20.92 12.71
CA ALA A 202 -7.73 -20.61 13.94
C ALA A 202 -7.59 -19.10 14.19
N LEU A 203 -7.47 -18.29 13.14
CA LEU A 203 -7.52 -16.82 13.24
C LEU A 203 -8.93 -16.33 13.59
N GLY A 204 -9.96 -16.93 12.97
CA GLY A 204 -11.38 -16.63 13.24
C GLY A 204 -11.75 -16.90 14.69
N GLU A 205 -11.34 -18.05 15.27
CA GLU A 205 -11.54 -18.38 16.68
C GLU A 205 -10.89 -17.36 17.63
N ARG A 206 -9.80 -16.73 17.21
CA ARG A 206 -9.14 -15.64 17.94
C ARG A 206 -9.75 -14.26 17.69
N GLY A 207 -10.88 -14.19 16.95
CA GLY A 207 -11.59 -12.94 16.62
C GLY A 207 -10.90 -12.08 15.55
N HIS A 208 -10.02 -12.68 14.74
CA HIS A 208 -9.31 -11.99 13.66
C HIS A 208 -9.86 -12.40 12.30
N ALA A 209 -10.37 -11.43 11.55
CA ALA A 209 -10.68 -11.63 10.15
C ALA A 209 -9.36 -11.62 9.32
N CYS A 210 -9.24 -12.54 8.37
CA CYS A 210 -8.18 -12.54 7.39
C CYS A 210 -8.76 -12.50 5.97
N GLU A 211 -8.07 -11.82 5.08
CA GLU A 211 -8.39 -11.80 3.65
C GLU A 211 -7.56 -12.87 2.95
N THR A 212 -8.21 -13.71 2.13
CA THR A 212 -7.50 -14.75 1.36
C THR A 212 -7.65 -14.47 -0.12
N LEU A 213 -6.51 -14.40 -0.82
CA LEU A 213 -6.42 -14.18 -2.25
C LEU A 213 -5.72 -15.37 -2.89
N PRO A 214 -6.41 -16.15 -3.73
CA PRO A 214 -5.77 -17.24 -4.46
C PRO A 214 -4.82 -16.70 -5.52
N GLY A 215 -3.71 -17.41 -5.74
CA GLY A 215 -2.82 -17.17 -6.87
C GLY A 215 -3.40 -17.70 -8.17
N ALA A 216 -3.12 -17.05 -9.28
CA ALA A 216 -3.42 -17.58 -10.60
C ALA A 216 -2.49 -18.76 -10.88
N ILE A 217 -3.07 -19.93 -11.14
CA ILE A 217 -2.37 -21.12 -11.59
C ILE A 217 -2.79 -21.34 -13.03
N TRP A 218 -1.83 -21.39 -13.94
CA TRP A 218 -2.11 -21.77 -15.30
C TRP A 218 -2.08 -23.30 -15.39
N PRO A 219 -3.12 -23.97 -15.89
CA PRO A 219 -3.07 -25.41 -16.08
C PRO A 219 -1.96 -25.72 -17.07
N ASP A 220 -1.07 -26.63 -16.68
CA ASP A 220 -0.03 -27.17 -17.57
C ASP A 220 -0.68 -27.66 -18.87
N HIS A 221 -0.17 -27.22 -20.00
CA HIS A 221 -0.57 -27.66 -21.34
C HIS A 221 -0.04 -29.06 -21.64
#